data_3be15b0449117d7f8ed21aa1e0050c0e
#
_entry.id   3be15b0449117d7f8ed21aa1e0050c0e
#
_cell.length_a   1.000
_cell.length_b   1.000
_cell.length_c   1.000
_cell.angle_alpha   90.00
_cell.angle_beta   90.00
_cell.angle_gamma   90.00
#
_symmetry.space_group_name_H-M   'P 1'
#
loop_
_entity.id
_entity.type
_entity.pdbx_description
1 polymer ?
#
loop_
_entity_poly.entity_id
_entity_poly.type
_entity_poly.pdbx_seq_one_letter_code
_entity_poly.pdbx_strand_id
1 'polypeptide(L)'
;TPPRTEATSPWAVLESLKMLKDRNFAIFLVICFVVATELQFYYVLTAPFLVDSRIGISDASVSAWMTIGQAAEIFVMAFVLSWSLKRLGMRRTLAIGVLAWPIRYVIFSIGGPTWLLLASLSLHGFCYVFFFVAAFIHVDNVAPPDVRASAQSLIAIVTLGFGSFLGAWFSGIVKDIFTVGGTTEWTHVFLVPVVITVAAAIAFLVFFKEQHLSLANEITTESGV
;
A
#
# COMPACT_ATOMS: atom_id res chain seq x y z
N THR A 1 -16.54 6.30 -30.48
CA THR A 1 -16.76 7.03 -29.19
C THR A 1 -17.41 6.07 -28.26
N PRO A 2 -16.80 5.78 -27.09
CA PRO A 2 -17.47 5.00 -26.06
C PRO A 2 -18.75 5.73 -25.63
N PRO A 3 -19.83 5.02 -25.29
CA PRO A 3 -21.05 5.63 -24.83
C PRO A 3 -20.71 6.52 -23.63
N ARG A 4 -21.18 7.77 -23.64
CA ARG A 4 -21.16 8.64 -22.46
C ARG A 4 -22.00 7.92 -21.41
N THR A 5 -21.31 7.33 -20.43
CA THR A 5 -21.95 6.97 -19.17
C THR A 5 -22.56 8.25 -18.59
N GLU A 6 -23.81 8.15 -18.17
CA GLU A 6 -24.57 9.22 -17.57
C GLU A 6 -23.70 10.03 -16.59
N ALA A 7 -23.86 11.34 -16.60
CA ALA A 7 -23.07 12.26 -15.78
C ALA A 7 -23.10 11.77 -14.33
N THR A 8 -21.95 11.32 -13.84
CA THR A 8 -21.82 10.91 -12.43
C THR A 8 -22.28 12.07 -11.58
N SER A 9 -23.27 11.82 -10.73
CA SER A 9 -23.80 12.79 -9.78
C SER A 9 -22.63 13.49 -9.07
N PRO A 10 -22.65 14.82 -8.87
CA PRO A 10 -21.65 15.52 -8.06
C PRO A 10 -21.51 14.94 -6.64
N TRP A 11 -22.49 14.17 -6.22
CA TRP A 11 -22.57 13.49 -4.93
C TRP A 11 -22.10 12.04 -4.97
N ALA A 12 -21.61 11.54 -6.10
CA ALA A 12 -21.20 10.15 -6.26
C ALA A 12 -20.09 9.73 -5.26
N VAL A 13 -19.22 10.66 -4.86
CA VAL A 13 -18.24 10.40 -3.78
C VAL A 13 -18.94 10.15 -2.44
N LEU A 14 -20.02 10.89 -2.14
CA LEU A 14 -20.81 10.65 -0.93
C LEU A 14 -21.58 9.33 -0.98
N GLU A 15 -21.95 8.88 -2.18
CA GLU A 15 -22.59 7.58 -2.36
C GLU A 15 -21.61 6.42 -2.08
N SER A 16 -20.35 6.56 -2.48
CA SER A 16 -19.32 5.57 -2.15
C SER A 16 -19.07 5.45 -0.65
N LEU A 17 -19.36 6.49 0.15
CA LEU A 17 -19.32 6.39 1.61
C LEU A 17 -20.35 5.40 2.17
N LYS A 18 -21.40 5.08 1.43
CA LYS A 18 -22.36 4.03 1.82
C LYS A 18 -21.70 2.66 1.89
N MET A 19 -20.63 2.42 1.11
CA MET A 19 -19.85 1.17 1.18
C MET A 19 -19.15 0.98 2.53
N LEU A 20 -18.92 2.06 3.29
CA LEU A 20 -18.37 1.97 4.65
C LEU A 20 -19.33 1.31 5.65
N LYS A 21 -20.62 1.13 5.29
CA LYS A 21 -21.57 0.33 6.08
C LYS A 21 -21.24 -1.14 6.03
N ASP A 22 -20.57 -1.61 4.95
CA ASP A 22 -19.99 -2.93 4.92
C ASP A 22 -18.75 -2.96 5.80
N ARG A 23 -18.82 -3.77 6.84
CA ARG A 23 -17.73 -3.88 7.83
C ARG A 23 -16.41 -4.33 7.21
N ASN A 24 -16.46 -5.25 6.25
CA ASN A 24 -15.25 -5.79 5.62
C ASN A 24 -14.58 -4.74 4.74
N PHE A 25 -15.38 -3.96 3.98
CA PHE A 25 -14.87 -2.85 3.18
C PHE A 25 -14.30 -1.74 4.07
N ALA A 26 -14.96 -1.39 5.17
CA ALA A 26 -14.47 -0.39 6.10
C ALA A 26 -13.13 -0.80 6.74
N ILE A 27 -13.00 -2.05 7.20
CA ILE A 27 -11.76 -2.61 7.73
C ILE A 27 -10.65 -2.55 6.67
N PHE A 28 -10.96 -2.97 5.45
CA PHE A 28 -10.02 -2.92 4.33
C PHE A 28 -9.52 -1.50 4.07
N LEU A 29 -10.41 -0.52 4.03
CA LEU A 29 -10.05 0.88 3.79
C LEU A 29 -9.19 1.46 4.92
N VAL A 30 -9.48 1.11 6.19
CA VAL A 30 -8.65 1.50 7.33
C VAL A 30 -7.25 0.89 7.22
N ILE A 31 -7.13 -0.37 6.83
CA ILE A 31 -5.83 -1.01 6.62
C ILE A 31 -5.08 -0.33 5.47
N CYS A 32 -5.76 -0.01 4.36
CA CYS A 32 -5.17 0.74 3.25
C CYS A 32 -4.64 2.11 3.69
N PHE A 33 -5.39 2.82 4.55
CA PHE A 33 -4.96 4.08 5.13
C PHE A 33 -3.69 3.92 5.99
N VAL A 34 -3.66 2.94 6.89
CA VAL A 34 -2.49 2.68 7.75
C VAL A 34 -1.26 2.34 6.91
N VAL A 35 -1.41 1.46 5.90
CA VAL A 35 -0.31 1.07 5.01
C VAL A 35 0.14 2.25 4.14
N ALA A 36 -0.76 3.14 3.73
CA ALA A 36 -0.40 4.36 3.00
C ALA A 36 0.35 5.37 3.88
N THR A 37 -0.01 5.46 5.16
CA THR A 37 0.68 6.29 6.14
C THR A 37 2.13 5.81 6.36
N GLU A 38 2.33 4.51 6.53
CA GLU A 38 3.66 3.95 6.76
C GLU A 38 4.54 3.93 5.49
N LEU A 39 3.94 3.87 4.30
CA LEU A 39 4.66 3.97 3.02
C LEU A 39 5.52 5.24 2.95
N GLN A 40 5.09 6.32 3.61
CA GLN A 40 5.82 7.59 3.59
C GLN A 40 7.15 7.51 4.34
N PHE A 41 7.32 6.61 5.30
CA PHE A 41 8.65 6.34 5.88
C PHE A 41 9.65 5.91 4.80
N TYR A 42 9.21 5.14 3.81
CA TYR A 42 10.05 4.80 2.68
C TYR A 42 10.33 6.02 1.80
N TYR A 43 9.32 6.74 1.36
CA TYR A 43 9.52 7.86 0.43
C TYR A 43 10.28 9.04 1.04
N VAL A 44 10.02 9.35 2.29
CA VAL A 44 10.62 10.52 2.97
C VAL A 44 11.99 10.19 3.57
N LEU A 45 12.14 9.01 4.15
CA LEU A 45 13.30 8.73 5.01
C LEU A 45 14.36 7.82 4.39
N THR A 46 14.07 7.09 3.28
CA THR A 46 15.05 6.17 2.71
C THR A 46 16.28 6.90 2.16
N ALA A 47 16.12 8.00 1.44
CA ALA A 47 17.27 8.74 0.91
C ALA A 47 18.14 9.31 2.02
N PRO A 48 17.62 10.06 3.01
CA PRO A 48 18.43 10.53 4.16
C PRO A 48 19.09 9.39 4.93
N PHE A 49 18.44 8.24 5.07
CA PHE A 49 19.00 7.07 5.72
C PHE A 49 20.20 6.48 4.95
N LEU A 50 20.06 6.30 3.65
CA LEU A 50 21.13 5.72 2.82
C LEU A 50 22.35 6.63 2.73
N VAL A 51 22.15 7.93 2.80
CA VAL A 51 23.23 8.95 2.77
C VAL A 51 23.90 9.12 4.14
N ASP A 52 23.28 8.67 5.24
CA ASP A 52 23.90 8.74 6.57
C ASP A 52 25.31 8.12 6.54
N SER A 53 26.25 8.77 7.20
CA SER A 53 27.68 8.41 7.20
C SER A 53 27.97 6.95 7.59
N ARG A 54 27.07 6.33 8.34
CA ARG A 54 27.16 4.92 8.75
C ARG A 54 26.85 3.96 7.60
N ILE A 55 26.04 4.37 6.60
CA ILE A 55 25.71 3.59 5.42
C ILE A 55 26.63 3.94 4.24
N GLY A 56 26.88 5.25 4.06
CA GLY A 56 27.91 5.78 3.18
C GLY A 56 27.55 5.83 1.69
N ILE A 57 26.27 5.80 1.32
CA ILE A 57 25.86 6.07 -0.06
C ILE A 57 25.99 7.57 -0.34
N SER A 58 26.60 7.96 -1.46
CA SER A 58 26.78 9.35 -1.81
C SER A 58 25.46 10.01 -2.22
N ASP A 59 25.28 11.29 -1.88
CA ASP A 59 24.13 12.10 -2.32
C ASP A 59 23.94 12.07 -3.85
N ALA A 60 25.03 12.06 -4.60
CA ALA A 60 24.98 12.02 -6.05
C ALA A 60 24.44 10.70 -6.62
N SER A 61 24.53 9.60 -5.87
CA SER A 61 24.14 8.27 -6.34
C SER A 61 22.87 7.71 -5.70
N VAL A 62 22.40 8.28 -4.59
CA VAL A 62 21.27 7.73 -3.83
C VAL A 62 20.00 7.60 -4.68
N SER A 63 19.70 8.60 -5.50
CA SER A 63 18.55 8.56 -6.39
C SER A 63 18.64 7.41 -7.42
N ALA A 64 19.84 7.15 -7.94
CA ALA A 64 20.07 6.01 -8.85
C ALA A 64 19.82 4.68 -8.13
N TRP A 65 20.27 4.52 -6.90
CA TRP A 65 20.01 3.30 -6.13
C TRP A 65 18.52 3.13 -5.81
N MET A 66 17.81 4.21 -5.52
CA MET A 66 16.37 4.14 -5.28
C MET A 66 15.56 3.72 -6.51
N THR A 67 16.09 3.86 -7.74
CA THR A 67 15.41 3.33 -8.94
C THR A 67 15.27 1.81 -8.96
N ILE A 68 16.02 1.08 -8.13
CA ILE A 68 15.82 -0.37 -7.94
C ILE A 68 14.38 -0.67 -7.52
N GLY A 69 13.82 0.16 -6.64
CA GLY A 69 12.42 0.02 -6.20
C GLY A 69 11.44 0.15 -7.35
N GLN A 70 11.59 1.19 -8.18
CA GLN A 70 10.73 1.43 -9.35
C GLN A 70 10.91 0.35 -10.42
N ALA A 71 12.14 -0.10 -10.67
CA ALA A 71 12.39 -1.19 -11.60
C ALA A 71 11.72 -2.50 -11.14
N ALA A 72 11.80 -2.80 -9.86
CA ALA A 72 11.11 -3.94 -9.27
C ALA A 72 9.58 -3.81 -9.36
N GLU A 73 9.04 -2.60 -9.17
CA GLU A 73 7.62 -2.31 -9.32
C GLU A 73 7.14 -2.61 -10.75
N ILE A 74 7.84 -2.10 -11.76
CA ILE A 74 7.53 -2.37 -13.18
C ILE A 74 7.58 -3.88 -13.46
N PHE A 75 8.62 -4.56 -12.98
CA PHE A 75 8.77 -6.01 -13.18
C PHE A 75 7.62 -6.80 -12.53
N VAL A 76 7.34 -6.53 -11.26
CA VAL A 76 6.27 -7.22 -10.52
C VAL A 76 4.90 -6.95 -11.13
N MET A 77 4.64 -5.71 -11.55
CA MET A 77 3.38 -5.34 -12.21
C MET A 77 3.21 -6.06 -13.55
N ALA A 78 4.25 -6.08 -14.38
CA ALA A 78 4.17 -6.64 -15.72
C ALA A 78 4.07 -8.18 -15.73
N PHE A 79 4.83 -8.86 -14.85
CA PHE A 79 5.03 -10.30 -14.96
C PHE A 79 4.45 -11.11 -13.80
N VAL A 80 4.40 -10.54 -12.59
CA VAL A 80 4.08 -11.31 -11.38
C VAL A 80 2.64 -11.09 -10.90
N LEU A 81 2.11 -9.86 -11.00
CA LEU A 81 0.80 -9.52 -10.46
C LEU A 81 -0.32 -10.39 -11.08
N SER A 82 -0.41 -10.45 -12.40
CA SER A 82 -1.45 -11.22 -13.08
C SER A 82 -1.36 -12.71 -12.76
N TRP A 83 -0.14 -13.25 -12.67
CA TRP A 83 0.08 -14.63 -12.25
C TRP A 83 -0.40 -14.85 -10.81
N SER A 84 -0.03 -13.96 -9.89
CA SER A 84 -0.41 -14.03 -8.47
C SER A 84 -1.93 -13.97 -8.30
N LEU A 85 -2.61 -13.02 -8.94
CA LEU A 85 -4.07 -12.89 -8.87
C LEU A 85 -4.78 -14.13 -9.39
N LYS A 86 -4.30 -14.74 -10.49
CA LYS A 86 -4.89 -15.96 -11.08
C LYS A 86 -4.62 -17.22 -10.25
N ARG A 87 -3.45 -17.34 -9.62
CA ARG A 87 -3.03 -18.56 -8.92
C ARG A 87 -3.27 -18.53 -7.42
N LEU A 88 -3.06 -17.40 -6.79
CA LEU A 88 -3.17 -17.25 -5.34
C LEU A 88 -4.49 -16.59 -4.92
N GLY A 89 -5.11 -15.83 -5.83
CA GLY A 89 -6.30 -15.03 -5.55
C GLY A 89 -5.98 -13.68 -4.90
N MET A 90 -6.99 -12.84 -4.77
CA MET A 90 -6.86 -11.46 -4.30
C MET A 90 -6.34 -11.39 -2.86
N ARG A 91 -6.94 -12.14 -1.94
CA ARG A 91 -6.59 -12.10 -0.52
C ARG A 91 -5.13 -12.47 -0.25
N ARG A 92 -4.62 -13.53 -0.90
CA ARG A 92 -3.23 -13.96 -0.72
C ARG A 92 -2.24 -12.99 -1.36
N THR A 93 -2.57 -12.42 -2.51
CA THR A 93 -1.76 -11.39 -3.17
C THR A 93 -1.61 -10.18 -2.26
N LEU A 94 -2.71 -9.64 -1.74
CA LEU A 94 -2.71 -8.54 -0.77
C LEU A 94 -1.93 -8.91 0.51
N ALA A 95 -2.08 -10.14 1.02
CA ALA A 95 -1.36 -10.61 2.20
C ALA A 95 0.17 -10.60 1.99
N ILE A 96 0.65 -11.07 0.84
CA ILE A 96 2.08 -11.02 0.50
C ILE A 96 2.54 -9.56 0.44
N GLY A 97 1.75 -8.68 -0.18
CA GLY A 97 2.05 -7.24 -0.24
C GLY A 97 2.20 -6.63 1.15
N VAL A 98 1.23 -6.82 2.04
CA VAL A 98 1.27 -6.24 3.39
C VAL A 98 2.39 -6.84 4.25
N LEU A 99 2.74 -8.12 4.06
CA LEU A 99 3.82 -8.79 4.78
C LEU A 99 5.23 -8.38 4.28
N ALA A 100 5.36 -7.93 3.04
CA ALA A 100 6.65 -7.47 2.51
C ALA A 100 7.13 -6.17 3.20
N TRP A 101 6.22 -5.35 3.71
CA TRP A 101 6.54 -4.09 4.40
C TRP A 101 7.37 -4.27 5.66
N PRO A 102 6.94 -5.07 6.67
CA PRO A 102 7.73 -5.25 7.88
C PRO A 102 9.09 -5.88 7.60
N ILE A 103 9.21 -6.78 6.62
CA ILE A 103 10.49 -7.37 6.24
C ILE A 103 11.49 -6.28 5.85
N ARG A 104 11.09 -5.35 4.98
CA ARG A 104 11.96 -4.25 4.54
C ARG A 104 12.34 -3.33 5.70
N TYR A 105 11.39 -2.93 6.53
CA TYR A 105 11.68 -2.04 7.66
C TYR A 105 12.52 -2.70 8.75
N VAL A 106 12.40 -4.02 8.96
CA VAL A 106 13.33 -4.76 9.80
C VAL A 106 14.76 -4.70 9.24
N ILE A 107 14.95 -4.89 7.93
CA ILE A 107 16.26 -4.77 7.30
C ILE A 107 16.81 -3.34 7.47
N PHE A 108 15.99 -2.31 7.32
CA PHE A 108 16.38 -0.92 7.52
C PHE A 108 16.72 -0.63 8.99
N SER A 109 15.98 -1.18 9.94
CA SER A 109 16.25 -1.00 11.37
C SER A 109 17.57 -1.65 11.82
N ILE A 110 18.00 -2.72 11.15
CA ILE A 110 19.31 -3.36 11.39
C ILE A 110 20.47 -2.46 10.89
N GLY A 111 20.22 -1.66 9.84
CA GLY A 111 21.18 -0.65 9.36
C GLY A 111 22.37 -1.21 8.58
N GLY A 112 22.31 -2.45 8.10
CA GLY A 112 23.40 -3.02 7.30
C GLY A 112 23.35 -4.55 7.18
N PRO A 113 24.20 -5.16 6.39
CA PRO A 113 25.21 -4.54 5.51
C PRO A 113 24.58 -3.78 4.33
N THR A 114 25.30 -2.81 3.76
CA THR A 114 24.81 -1.91 2.70
C THR A 114 24.20 -2.65 1.51
N TRP A 115 24.82 -3.76 1.06
CA TRP A 115 24.26 -4.55 -0.02
C TRP A 115 22.87 -5.12 0.28
N LEU A 116 22.59 -5.48 1.55
CA LEU A 116 21.29 -5.98 1.96
C LEU A 116 20.24 -4.87 1.97
N LEU A 117 20.63 -3.66 2.41
CA LEU A 117 19.78 -2.47 2.33
C LEU A 117 19.38 -2.18 0.89
N LEU A 118 20.35 -2.15 -0.03
CA LEU A 118 20.11 -1.91 -1.46
C LEU A 118 19.27 -3.02 -2.10
N ALA A 119 19.57 -4.28 -1.80
CA ALA A 119 18.77 -5.40 -2.28
C ALA A 119 17.31 -5.34 -1.79
N SER A 120 17.10 -4.88 -0.53
CA SER A 120 15.77 -4.75 0.05
C SER A 120 14.90 -3.67 -0.62
N LEU A 121 15.50 -2.73 -1.36
CA LEU A 121 14.74 -1.77 -2.17
C LEU A 121 13.87 -2.48 -3.20
N SER A 122 14.30 -3.63 -3.73
CA SER A 122 13.50 -4.43 -4.66
C SER A 122 12.20 -4.97 -4.08
N LEU A 123 12.11 -5.10 -2.74
CA LEU A 123 10.85 -5.46 -2.06
C LEU A 123 9.75 -4.43 -2.32
N HIS A 124 10.11 -3.20 -2.74
CA HIS A 124 9.12 -2.17 -3.09
C HIS A 124 8.15 -2.63 -4.17
N GLY A 125 8.61 -3.39 -5.15
CA GLY A 125 7.74 -3.98 -6.16
C GLY A 125 6.63 -4.84 -5.56
N PHE A 126 6.95 -5.72 -4.60
CA PHE A 126 5.95 -6.51 -3.91
C PHE A 126 5.10 -5.68 -2.95
N CYS A 127 5.72 -4.82 -2.15
CA CYS A 127 5.02 -3.93 -1.24
C CYS A 127 3.96 -3.09 -1.97
N TYR A 128 4.35 -2.41 -3.05
CA TYR A 128 3.49 -1.47 -3.75
C TYR A 128 2.48 -2.17 -4.65
N VAL A 129 2.95 -3.06 -5.53
CA VAL A 129 2.08 -3.68 -6.53
C VAL A 129 1.11 -4.67 -5.91
N PHE A 130 1.58 -5.54 -5.00
CA PHE A 130 0.73 -6.56 -4.39
C PHE A 130 -0.21 -5.99 -3.32
N PHE A 131 0.09 -4.79 -2.80
CA PHE A 131 -0.84 -4.14 -1.90
C PHE A 131 -1.64 -3.03 -2.59
N PHE A 132 -1.01 -1.93 -3.03
CA PHE A 132 -1.75 -0.78 -3.55
C PHE A 132 -2.42 -1.05 -4.90
N VAL A 133 -1.70 -1.59 -5.89
CA VAL A 133 -2.32 -1.88 -7.20
C VAL A 133 -3.40 -2.95 -7.05
N ALA A 134 -3.14 -4.01 -6.28
CA ALA A 134 -4.15 -5.03 -6.01
C ALA A 134 -5.33 -4.48 -5.19
N ALA A 135 -5.11 -3.52 -4.28
CA ALA A 135 -6.19 -2.86 -3.54
C ALA A 135 -7.13 -2.08 -4.45
N PHE A 136 -6.59 -1.32 -5.42
CA PHE A 136 -7.41 -0.65 -6.43
C PHE A 136 -8.20 -1.64 -7.28
N ILE A 137 -7.59 -2.75 -7.70
CA ILE A 137 -8.28 -3.84 -8.41
C ILE A 137 -9.36 -4.46 -7.52
N HIS A 138 -9.09 -4.66 -6.24
CA HIS A 138 -10.08 -5.20 -5.30
C HIS A 138 -11.30 -4.28 -5.19
N VAL A 139 -11.09 -2.98 -5.01
CA VAL A 139 -12.19 -1.99 -4.95
C VAL A 139 -12.99 -1.98 -6.24
N ASP A 140 -12.33 -2.05 -7.40
CA ASP A 140 -13.00 -2.13 -8.69
C ASP A 140 -13.92 -3.36 -8.80
N ASN A 141 -13.46 -4.49 -8.26
CA ASN A 141 -14.20 -5.75 -8.30
C ASN A 141 -15.39 -5.80 -7.33
N VAL A 142 -15.29 -5.14 -6.15
CA VAL A 142 -16.34 -5.22 -5.12
C VAL A 142 -17.33 -4.06 -5.19
N ALA A 143 -16.98 -2.96 -5.85
CA ALA A 143 -17.85 -1.81 -5.97
C ALA A 143 -18.98 -2.06 -6.98
N PRO A 144 -20.26 -1.75 -6.63
CA PRO A 144 -21.37 -1.76 -7.57
C PRO A 144 -21.05 -0.87 -8.80
N PRO A 145 -21.55 -1.23 -9.99
CA PRO A 145 -21.22 -0.52 -11.23
C PRO A 145 -21.50 0.98 -11.21
N ASP A 146 -22.59 1.39 -10.55
CA ASP A 146 -23.07 2.76 -10.42
C ASP A 146 -22.16 3.65 -9.55
N VAL A 147 -21.45 3.06 -8.57
CA VAL A 147 -20.56 3.80 -7.65
C VAL A 147 -19.07 3.44 -7.82
N ARG A 148 -18.72 2.61 -8.79
CA ARG A 148 -17.35 2.10 -8.97
C ARG A 148 -16.29 3.22 -9.11
N ALA A 149 -16.53 4.21 -9.98
CA ALA A 149 -15.63 5.35 -10.14
C ALA A 149 -15.45 6.15 -8.84
N SER A 150 -16.53 6.27 -8.06
CA SER A 150 -16.52 6.98 -6.78
C SER A 150 -15.81 6.19 -5.69
N ALA A 151 -15.92 4.86 -5.70
CA ALA A 151 -15.17 3.98 -4.81
C ALA A 151 -13.66 4.03 -5.10
N GLN A 152 -13.27 4.10 -6.39
CA GLN A 152 -11.87 4.32 -6.79
C GLN A 152 -11.36 5.70 -6.30
N SER A 153 -12.19 6.73 -6.40
CA SER A 153 -11.84 8.05 -5.87
C SER A 153 -11.72 8.03 -4.34
N LEU A 154 -12.60 7.30 -3.64
CA LEU A 154 -12.55 7.18 -2.19
C LEU A 154 -11.24 6.53 -1.72
N ILE A 155 -10.85 5.39 -2.28
CA ILE A 155 -9.58 4.75 -1.92
C ILE A 155 -8.38 5.65 -2.28
N ALA A 156 -8.41 6.36 -3.40
CA ALA A 156 -7.36 7.30 -3.78
C ALA A 156 -7.24 8.45 -2.77
N ILE A 157 -8.35 9.06 -2.36
CA ILE A 157 -8.37 10.13 -1.35
C ILE A 157 -7.81 9.62 -0.02
N VAL A 158 -8.23 8.42 0.41
CA VAL A 158 -7.80 7.85 1.68
C VAL A 158 -6.31 7.49 1.66
N THR A 159 -5.82 6.91 0.58
CA THR A 159 -4.42 6.44 0.50
C THR A 159 -3.47 7.53 0.00
N LEU A 160 -3.68 8.03 -1.23
CA LEU A 160 -2.78 9.00 -1.88
C LEU A 160 -2.97 10.42 -1.36
N GLY A 161 -4.15 10.74 -0.82
CA GLY A 161 -4.42 12.02 -0.16
C GLY A 161 -4.04 11.98 1.32
N PHE A 162 -4.99 11.62 2.17
CA PHE A 162 -4.83 11.68 3.63
C PHE A 162 -3.72 10.78 4.16
N GLY A 163 -3.62 9.53 3.67
CA GLY A 163 -2.60 8.59 4.11
C GLY A 163 -1.19 9.12 3.81
N SER A 164 -0.96 9.62 2.60
CA SER A 164 0.34 10.18 2.21
C SER A 164 0.67 11.45 2.98
N PHE A 165 -0.30 12.36 3.13
CA PHE A 165 -0.08 13.63 3.85
C PHE A 165 0.26 13.38 5.33
N LEU A 166 -0.58 12.61 6.03
CA LEU A 166 -0.37 12.31 7.45
C LEU A 166 0.88 11.45 7.65
N GLY A 167 1.17 10.54 6.73
CA GLY A 167 2.35 9.68 6.79
C GLY A 167 3.65 10.46 6.62
N ALA A 168 3.71 11.39 5.67
CA ALA A 168 4.87 12.25 5.48
C ALA A 168 5.14 13.13 6.72
N TRP A 169 4.09 13.73 7.27
CA TRP A 169 4.17 14.52 8.50
C TRP A 169 4.60 13.66 9.70
N PHE A 170 3.98 12.49 9.88
CA PHE A 170 4.30 11.58 10.97
C PHE A 170 5.72 11.02 10.88
N SER A 171 6.19 10.65 9.69
CA SER A 171 7.57 10.17 9.49
C SER A 171 8.60 11.23 9.85
N GLY A 172 8.33 12.50 9.54
CA GLY A 172 9.17 13.64 9.95
C GLY A 172 9.23 13.76 11.47
N ILE A 173 8.09 13.74 12.17
CA ILE A 173 8.04 13.79 13.64
C ILE A 173 8.85 12.65 14.25
N VAL A 174 8.66 11.42 13.77
CA VAL A 174 9.40 10.25 14.28
C VAL A 174 10.89 10.42 14.10
N LYS A 175 11.33 10.88 12.92
CA LYS A 175 12.76 11.19 12.69
C LYS A 175 13.28 12.24 13.67
N ASP A 176 12.53 13.32 13.88
CA ASP A 176 12.96 14.41 14.77
C ASP A 176 13.08 13.94 16.23
N ILE A 177 12.15 13.11 16.72
CA ILE A 177 12.18 12.51 18.07
C ILE A 177 13.47 11.71 18.28
N PHE A 178 13.90 10.95 17.27
CA PHE A 178 15.10 10.10 17.34
C PHE A 178 16.36 10.76 16.77
N THR A 179 16.37 12.10 16.61
CA THR A 179 17.54 12.88 16.21
C THR A 179 18.02 13.72 17.38
N VAL A 180 19.23 13.44 17.88
CA VAL A 180 19.84 14.16 19.00
C VAL A 180 21.23 14.67 18.56
N GLY A 181 21.48 15.95 18.75
CA GLY A 181 22.77 16.56 18.38
C GLY A 181 23.14 16.40 16.90
N GLY A 182 22.16 16.37 16.01
CA GLY A 182 22.37 16.21 14.56
C GLY A 182 22.58 14.76 14.12
N THR A 183 22.55 13.80 15.04
CA THR A 183 22.68 12.37 14.75
C THR A 183 21.32 11.68 14.88
N THR A 184 20.87 10.98 13.83
CA THR A 184 19.61 10.26 13.81
C THR A 184 19.82 8.78 14.17
N GLU A 185 19.08 8.29 15.15
CA GLU A 185 19.05 6.86 15.53
C GLU A 185 18.12 6.06 14.62
N TRP A 186 18.59 5.74 13.42
CA TRP A 186 17.81 5.11 12.36
C TRP A 186 17.16 3.79 12.76
N THR A 187 17.80 3.01 13.63
CA THR A 187 17.21 1.77 14.18
C THR A 187 15.85 2.06 14.82
N HIS A 188 15.77 3.06 15.71
CA HIS A 188 14.54 3.42 16.38
C HIS A 188 13.52 4.04 15.43
N VAL A 189 13.99 4.86 14.47
CA VAL A 189 13.13 5.45 13.44
C VAL A 189 12.40 4.37 12.65
N PHE A 190 13.12 3.33 12.18
CA PHE A 190 12.50 2.28 11.37
C PHE A 190 11.79 1.19 12.19
N LEU A 191 12.05 1.06 13.50
CA LEU A 191 11.23 0.20 14.36
C LEU A 191 9.77 0.68 14.47
N VAL A 192 9.52 1.99 14.34
CA VAL A 192 8.15 2.52 14.37
C VAL A 192 7.30 1.95 13.23
N PRO A 193 7.67 2.09 11.94
CA PRO A 193 6.91 1.47 10.87
C PRO A 193 6.92 -0.07 10.91
N VAL A 194 7.95 -0.73 11.50
CA VAL A 194 7.89 -2.20 11.73
C VAL A 194 6.68 -2.54 12.59
N VAL A 195 6.51 -1.87 13.74
CA VAL A 195 5.38 -2.15 14.64
C VAL A 195 4.04 -1.88 13.96
N ILE A 196 3.93 -0.77 13.24
CA ILE A 196 2.70 -0.38 12.51
C ILE A 196 2.37 -1.41 11.42
N THR A 197 3.37 -1.80 10.61
CA THR A 197 3.15 -2.74 9.50
C THR A 197 2.87 -4.16 9.98
N VAL A 198 3.50 -4.60 11.06
CA VAL A 198 3.17 -5.89 11.70
C VAL A 198 1.73 -5.87 12.22
N ALA A 199 1.32 -4.81 12.90
CA ALA A 199 -0.06 -4.66 13.37
C ALA A 199 -1.06 -4.63 12.20
N ALA A 200 -0.76 -3.90 11.12
CA ALA A 200 -1.58 -3.86 9.90
C ALA A 200 -1.66 -5.25 9.23
N ALA A 201 -0.55 -5.98 9.15
CA ALA A 201 -0.51 -7.34 8.61
C ALA A 201 -1.36 -8.31 9.43
N ILE A 202 -1.26 -8.27 10.76
CA ILE A 202 -2.09 -9.08 11.66
C ILE A 202 -3.57 -8.70 11.48
N ALA A 203 -3.89 -7.40 11.49
CA ALA A 203 -5.26 -6.93 11.28
C ALA A 203 -5.81 -7.39 9.93
N PHE A 204 -5.02 -7.33 8.85
CA PHE A 204 -5.40 -7.82 7.55
C PHE A 204 -5.68 -9.32 7.56
N LEU A 205 -4.79 -10.13 8.10
CA LEU A 205 -4.93 -11.60 8.12
C LEU A 205 -6.12 -12.07 8.95
N VAL A 206 -6.41 -11.37 10.07
CA VAL A 206 -7.49 -11.73 11.00
C VAL A 206 -8.85 -11.21 10.51
N PHE A 207 -8.93 -9.95 10.10
CA PHE A 207 -10.20 -9.28 9.90
C PHE A 207 -10.62 -9.16 8.44
N PHE A 208 -9.68 -9.11 7.49
CA PHE A 208 -10.04 -9.01 6.08
C PHE A 208 -10.51 -10.35 5.53
N LYS A 209 -11.73 -10.35 4.99
CA LYS A 209 -12.33 -11.50 4.29
C LYS A 209 -12.57 -11.13 2.84
N GLU A 210 -12.10 -11.96 1.92
CA GLU A 210 -12.37 -11.78 0.49
C GLU A 210 -13.88 -11.94 0.25
N GLN A 211 -14.50 -10.88 -0.30
CA GLN A 211 -15.89 -10.95 -0.74
C GLN A 211 -15.88 -11.51 -2.16
N HIS A 212 -16.41 -12.70 -2.34
CA HIS A 212 -16.82 -13.17 -3.66
C HIS A 212 -18.13 -12.49 -3.99
N LEU A 213 -18.13 -11.58 -4.94
CA LEU A 213 -19.39 -11.10 -5.54
C LEU A 213 -20.08 -12.31 -6.18
N SER A 214 -21.14 -12.77 -5.53
CA SER A 214 -22.04 -13.80 -6.04
C SER A 214 -22.96 -13.21 -7.13
N LEU A 215 -22.38 -12.56 -8.14
CA LEU A 215 -23.12 -12.20 -9.36
C LEU A 215 -23.63 -13.44 -10.13
N ALA A 216 -23.08 -14.62 -9.82
CA ALA A 216 -23.56 -15.88 -10.40
C ALA A 216 -24.93 -16.32 -9.84
N ASN A 217 -25.30 -15.91 -8.62
CA ASN A 217 -26.56 -16.36 -8.00
C ASN A 217 -27.75 -15.46 -8.30
N GLU A 218 -27.56 -14.20 -8.69
CA GLU A 218 -28.68 -13.33 -9.07
C GLU A 218 -29.19 -13.62 -10.48
N ILE A 219 -28.30 -14.00 -11.41
CA ILE A 219 -28.70 -14.34 -12.80
C ILE A 219 -29.46 -15.67 -12.84
N THR A 220 -29.18 -16.61 -11.93
CA THR A 220 -29.89 -17.89 -11.86
C THR A 220 -31.27 -17.78 -11.17
N THR A 221 -31.52 -16.78 -10.36
CA THR A 221 -32.81 -16.56 -9.72
C THR A 221 -33.78 -15.75 -10.59
N GLU A 222 -33.30 -14.93 -11.53
CA GLU A 222 -34.15 -14.20 -12.48
C GLU A 222 -34.48 -15.00 -13.76
N SER A 223 -33.76 -16.08 -14.07
CA SER A 223 -34.04 -16.96 -15.23
C SER A 223 -34.92 -18.16 -14.90
N GLY A 224 -35.46 -18.22 -13.71
CA GLY A 224 -36.31 -19.29 -13.19
C GLY A 224 -37.81 -18.96 -13.19
N VAL A 225 -38.32 -18.28 -14.25
CA VAL A 225 -39.77 -18.21 -14.57
C VAL A 225 -39.98 -18.64 -16.00
#